data_2144475f18f689756f5dbb4c0484481d
#
_entry.id   2144475f18f689756f5dbb4c0484481d
#
_cell.length_a   1.000
_cell.length_b   1.000
_cell.length_c   1.000
_cell.angle_alpha   90.00
_cell.angle_beta   90.00
_cell.angle_gamma   90.00
#
_symmetry.space_group_name_H-M   'P 1'
#
loop_
_entity.id
_entity.type
_entity.pdbx_description
1 polymer ?
#
loop_
_entity_poly.entity_id
_entity_poly.type
_entity_poly.pdbx_seq_one_letter_code
_entity_poly.pdbx_strand_id
1 'polypeptide(L)'
;MIRSYTWADLLTLGNASCGTITIFACLSYLAGDQQRWLWTAFVLPLVAFVIDSLDGYVARLNAGKQSRIGADLDSLADIVSFGVAPAVLGYTLGLRGLWDTVFLTYFVCCGISRLARFNVTAETLKNVATGKVKYFEGLPIPTSIFLVMIMALLFWLDLTGHAGHVFWGGGYKVIGRDFHPFSLLFAVSGSLMISTIKVPKW
;
A
#
# COMPACT_ATOMS: atom_id res chain seq x y z
N MET A 1 10.80 -20.62 19.09
CA MET A 1 10.23 -19.48 18.38
C MET A 1 9.22 -19.84 17.27
N ILE A 2 9.26 -21.02 16.66
CA ILE A 2 8.43 -21.41 15.49
C ILE A 2 7.05 -22.00 15.90
N ARG A 3 6.72 -22.12 17.18
CA ARG A 3 5.53 -22.83 17.67
C ARG A 3 4.21 -22.06 17.62
N SER A 4 4.16 -20.85 17.09
CA SER A 4 2.96 -19.99 17.12
C SER A 4 2.46 -19.50 15.74
N TYR A 5 3.04 -19.95 14.64
CA TYR A 5 2.56 -19.57 13.29
C TYR A 5 1.31 -20.36 12.91
N THR A 6 0.32 -19.63 12.41
CA THR A 6 -0.92 -20.19 11.84
C THR A 6 -0.87 -20.17 10.32
N TRP A 7 -1.80 -20.86 9.65
CA TRP A 7 -1.95 -20.77 8.20
C TRP A 7 -2.24 -19.33 7.72
N ALA A 8 -2.94 -18.53 8.54
CA ALA A 8 -3.16 -17.12 8.26
C ALA A 8 -1.83 -16.35 8.23
N ASP A 9 -0.94 -16.56 9.20
CA ASP A 9 0.38 -15.90 9.23
C ASP A 9 1.23 -16.23 8.00
N LEU A 10 1.07 -17.43 7.42
CA LEU A 10 1.76 -17.82 6.19
C LEU A 10 1.21 -17.05 4.97
N LEU A 11 -0.10 -16.83 4.91
CA LEU A 11 -0.72 -15.99 3.87
C LEU A 11 -0.26 -14.54 3.99
N THR A 12 -0.19 -14.01 5.21
CA THR A 12 0.31 -12.66 5.47
C THR A 12 1.78 -12.49 5.01
N LEU A 13 2.63 -13.50 5.24
CA LEU A 13 4.00 -13.52 4.69
C LEU A 13 3.99 -13.60 3.16
N GLY A 14 3.02 -14.28 2.56
CA GLY A 14 2.79 -14.31 1.12
C GLY A 14 2.45 -12.91 0.57
N ASN A 15 1.58 -12.17 1.27
CA ASN A 15 1.29 -10.78 0.98
C ASN A 15 2.57 -9.92 0.98
N ALA A 16 3.34 -9.95 2.06
CA ALA A 16 4.62 -9.23 2.17
C ALA A 16 5.62 -9.61 1.06
N SER A 17 5.65 -10.90 0.67
CA SER A 17 6.50 -11.39 -0.42
C SER A 17 6.10 -10.76 -1.75
N CYS A 18 4.79 -10.66 -2.06
CA CYS A 18 4.31 -9.99 -3.27
C CYS A 18 4.74 -8.51 -3.30
N GLY A 19 4.62 -7.78 -2.19
CA GLY A 19 5.09 -6.40 -2.10
C GLY A 19 6.59 -6.27 -2.32
N THR A 20 7.38 -7.15 -1.72
CA THR A 20 8.84 -7.17 -1.88
C THR A 20 9.25 -7.48 -3.33
N ILE A 21 8.62 -8.47 -3.97
CA ILE A 21 8.89 -8.81 -5.37
C ILE A 21 8.46 -7.66 -6.30
N THR A 22 7.39 -6.93 -5.97
CA THR A 22 7.01 -5.70 -6.68
C THR A 22 8.14 -4.68 -6.68
N ILE A 23 8.78 -4.45 -5.52
CA ILE A 23 9.92 -3.53 -5.41
C ILE A 23 11.10 -4.03 -6.27
N PHE A 24 11.42 -5.31 -6.21
CA PHE A 24 12.50 -5.88 -7.05
C PHE A 24 12.19 -5.79 -8.53
N ALA A 25 10.94 -6.00 -8.94
CA ALA A 25 10.53 -5.81 -10.33
C ALA A 25 10.68 -4.35 -10.78
N CYS A 26 10.37 -3.38 -9.93
CA CYS A 26 10.62 -1.97 -10.19
C CYS A 26 12.12 -1.67 -10.38
N LEU A 27 12.97 -2.22 -9.50
CA LEU A 27 14.43 -2.06 -9.60
C LEU A 27 15.00 -2.69 -10.86
N SER A 28 14.55 -3.90 -11.23
CA SER A 28 14.94 -4.58 -12.46
C SER A 28 14.56 -3.75 -13.70
N TYR A 29 13.34 -3.18 -13.72
CA TYR A 29 12.92 -2.30 -14.80
C TYR A 29 13.82 -1.06 -14.92
N LEU A 30 14.20 -0.45 -13.79
CA LEU A 30 15.11 0.71 -13.77
C LEU A 30 16.55 0.37 -14.19
N ALA A 31 16.98 -0.87 -13.99
CA ALA A 31 18.29 -1.35 -14.43
C ALA A 31 18.38 -1.56 -15.96
N GLY A 32 17.32 -1.31 -16.71
CA GLY A 32 17.27 -1.47 -18.17
C GLY A 32 16.72 -2.82 -18.63
N ASP A 33 16.08 -3.56 -17.73
CA ASP A 33 15.42 -4.81 -18.03
C ASP A 33 14.11 -4.60 -18.82
N GLN A 34 13.55 -5.70 -19.29
CA GLN A 34 12.40 -5.71 -20.18
C GLN A 34 11.14 -5.16 -19.50
N GLN A 35 10.26 -4.57 -20.29
CA GLN A 35 8.94 -4.04 -19.90
C GLN A 35 8.05 -5.05 -19.10
N ARG A 36 8.31 -6.36 -19.27
CA ARG A 36 7.63 -7.40 -18.47
C ARG A 36 7.74 -7.22 -16.97
N TRP A 37 8.86 -6.66 -16.48
CA TRP A 37 9.05 -6.41 -15.05
C TRP A 37 8.07 -5.36 -14.51
N LEU A 38 7.74 -4.37 -15.32
CA LEU A 38 6.77 -3.36 -14.94
C LEU A 38 5.35 -3.94 -14.87
N TRP A 39 4.97 -4.82 -15.82
CA TRP A 39 3.71 -5.55 -15.73
C TRP A 39 3.64 -6.44 -14.49
N THR A 40 4.73 -7.11 -14.15
CA THR A 40 4.84 -7.86 -12.89
C THR A 40 4.62 -6.95 -11.68
N ALA A 41 5.20 -5.74 -11.69
CA ALA A 41 5.03 -4.76 -10.62
C ALA A 41 3.60 -4.21 -10.50
N PHE A 42 2.79 -4.23 -11.56
CA PHE A 42 1.36 -3.88 -11.49
C PHE A 42 0.49 -5.04 -10.99
N VAL A 43 0.81 -6.27 -11.39
CA VAL A 43 -0.02 -7.45 -11.08
C VAL A 43 0.17 -7.90 -9.62
N LEU A 44 1.40 -7.89 -9.12
CA LEU A 44 1.69 -8.41 -7.78
C LEU A 44 0.95 -7.70 -6.64
N PRO A 45 0.77 -6.37 -6.63
CA PRO A 45 -0.06 -5.70 -5.61
C PRO A 45 -1.52 -6.13 -5.65
N LEU A 46 -2.07 -6.47 -6.84
CA LEU A 46 -3.42 -7.04 -6.96
C LEU A 46 -3.50 -8.44 -6.34
N VAL A 47 -2.47 -9.27 -6.57
CA VAL A 47 -2.35 -10.59 -5.95
C VAL A 47 -2.21 -10.45 -4.43
N ALA A 48 -1.39 -9.51 -3.97
CA ALA A 48 -1.23 -9.20 -2.55
C ALA A 48 -2.58 -8.83 -1.90
N PHE A 49 -3.39 -8.00 -2.56
CA PHE A 49 -4.72 -7.61 -2.09
C PHE A 49 -5.69 -8.81 -1.96
N VAL A 50 -5.63 -9.75 -2.91
CA VAL A 50 -6.43 -10.99 -2.84
C VAL A 50 -5.98 -11.85 -1.66
N ILE A 51 -4.66 -12.02 -1.47
CA ILE A 51 -4.09 -12.80 -0.36
C ILE A 51 -4.46 -12.18 0.99
N ASP A 52 -4.34 -10.86 1.15
CA ASP A 52 -4.75 -10.10 2.34
C ASP A 52 -6.24 -10.32 2.68
N SER A 53 -7.10 -10.27 1.65
CA SER A 53 -8.53 -10.54 1.83
C SER A 53 -8.81 -11.97 2.28
N LEU A 54 -8.01 -12.93 1.80
CA LEU A 54 -8.13 -14.35 2.16
C LEU A 54 -7.63 -14.64 3.57
N ASP A 55 -6.51 -14.05 4.00
CA ASP A 55 -6.00 -14.28 5.37
C ASP A 55 -6.95 -13.71 6.42
N GLY A 56 -7.54 -12.53 6.18
CA GLY A 56 -8.60 -11.98 7.01
C GLY A 56 -9.86 -12.86 7.06
N TYR A 57 -10.18 -13.59 5.99
CA TYR A 57 -11.27 -14.58 6.01
C TYR A 57 -10.91 -15.83 6.82
N VAL A 58 -9.72 -16.40 6.61
CA VAL A 58 -9.21 -17.57 7.34
C VAL A 58 -9.05 -17.28 8.83
N ALA A 59 -8.57 -16.08 9.19
CA ALA A 59 -8.45 -15.66 10.58
C ALA A 59 -9.81 -15.60 11.29
N ARG A 60 -10.89 -15.18 10.61
CA ARG A 60 -12.25 -15.16 11.13
C ARG A 60 -12.84 -16.56 11.34
N LEU A 61 -12.52 -17.51 10.47
CA LEU A 61 -12.94 -18.92 10.62
C LEU A 61 -12.28 -19.57 11.84
N ASN A 62 -11.06 -19.17 12.19
CA ASN A 62 -10.27 -19.70 13.30
C ASN A 62 -10.27 -18.78 14.52
N ALA A 63 -11.39 -18.11 14.83
CA ALA A 63 -11.53 -17.06 15.85
C ALA A 63 -11.06 -17.45 17.28
N GLY A 64 -10.80 -18.73 17.56
CA GLY A 64 -10.27 -19.21 18.84
C GLY A 64 -8.73 -19.21 18.98
N LYS A 65 -7.96 -18.88 17.93
CA LYS A 65 -6.50 -18.96 17.89
C LYS A 65 -5.84 -17.70 17.31
N GLN A 66 -6.44 -16.52 17.46
CA GLN A 66 -5.78 -15.29 17.03
C GLN A 66 -4.49 -15.07 17.82
N SER A 67 -3.36 -15.17 17.14
CA SER A 67 -2.05 -14.82 17.68
C SER A 67 -1.91 -13.30 17.76
N ARG A 68 -1.37 -12.78 18.88
CA ARG A 68 -0.96 -11.35 18.96
C ARG A 68 0.04 -10.99 17.89
N ILE A 69 0.94 -11.91 17.56
CA ILE A 69 1.96 -11.76 16.50
C ILE A 69 1.30 -11.62 15.12
N GLY A 70 0.18 -12.31 14.85
CA GLY A 70 -0.52 -12.26 13.57
C GLY A 70 -1.00 -10.86 13.19
N ALA A 71 -1.57 -10.11 14.14
CA ALA A 71 -2.05 -8.75 13.87
C ALA A 71 -0.91 -7.76 13.58
N ASP A 72 0.23 -7.91 14.26
CA ASP A 72 1.40 -7.07 14.01
C ASP A 72 2.08 -7.44 12.68
N LEU A 73 2.13 -8.75 12.38
CA LEU A 73 2.66 -9.26 11.12
C LEU A 73 1.84 -8.76 9.92
N ASP A 74 0.52 -8.78 10.04
CA ASP A 74 -0.43 -8.25 9.07
C ASP A 74 -0.15 -6.77 8.78
N SER A 75 -0.07 -5.95 9.82
CA SER A 75 0.25 -4.52 9.67
C SER A 75 1.61 -4.29 9.01
N LEU A 76 2.63 -5.10 9.29
CA LEU A 76 3.95 -5.02 8.68
C LEU A 76 3.92 -5.44 7.20
N ALA A 77 3.16 -6.48 6.87
CA ALA A 77 2.96 -6.93 5.50
C ALA A 77 2.25 -5.87 4.66
N ASP A 78 1.18 -5.30 5.21
CA ASP A 78 0.38 -4.27 4.58
C ASP A 78 1.18 -3.02 4.23
N ILE A 79 2.07 -2.56 5.14
CA ILE A 79 2.88 -1.38 4.83
C ILE A 79 3.86 -1.64 3.70
N VAL A 80 4.40 -2.85 3.57
CA VAL A 80 5.27 -3.21 2.45
C VAL A 80 4.49 -3.25 1.15
N SER A 81 3.36 -3.95 1.12
CA SER A 81 2.61 -4.26 -0.11
C SER A 81 1.73 -3.09 -0.58
N PHE A 82 1.13 -2.34 0.33
CA PHE A 82 0.17 -1.27 0.01
C PHE A 82 0.67 0.13 0.36
N GLY A 83 1.78 0.24 1.08
CA GLY A 83 2.46 1.51 1.37
C GLY A 83 3.69 1.70 0.48
N VAL A 84 4.74 0.93 0.74
CA VAL A 84 6.06 1.11 0.12
C VAL A 84 6.05 0.72 -1.36
N ALA A 85 5.50 -0.44 -1.71
CA ALA A 85 5.52 -0.93 -3.09
C ALA A 85 4.80 0.03 -4.08
N PRO A 86 3.59 0.57 -3.81
CA PRO A 86 2.98 1.58 -4.67
C PRO A 86 3.78 2.88 -4.78
N ALA A 87 4.42 3.32 -3.69
CA ALA A 87 5.28 4.51 -3.72
C ALA A 87 6.52 4.30 -4.61
N VAL A 88 7.19 3.14 -4.48
CA VAL A 88 8.33 2.76 -5.33
C VAL A 88 7.89 2.62 -6.79
N LEU A 89 6.70 2.07 -7.06
CA LEU A 89 6.15 1.97 -8.40
C LEU A 89 5.91 3.35 -9.01
N GLY A 90 5.32 4.29 -8.26
CA GLY A 90 5.16 5.68 -8.70
C GLY A 90 6.50 6.35 -9.02
N TYR A 91 7.50 6.18 -8.17
CA TYR A 91 8.86 6.67 -8.40
C TYR A 91 9.49 6.05 -9.67
N THR A 92 9.28 4.75 -9.88
CA THR A 92 9.76 4.01 -11.06
C THR A 92 9.17 4.56 -12.35
N LEU A 93 7.89 4.95 -12.31
CA LEU A 93 7.16 5.50 -13.44
C LEU A 93 7.47 6.99 -13.73
N GLY A 94 8.33 7.62 -12.95
CA GLY A 94 8.82 8.97 -13.24
C GLY A 94 8.49 10.05 -12.20
N LEU A 95 7.81 9.72 -11.09
CA LEU A 95 7.59 10.67 -9.98
C LEU A 95 8.89 10.85 -9.18
N ARG A 96 9.88 11.55 -9.79
CA ARG A 96 11.24 11.68 -9.24
C ARG A 96 11.60 13.11 -8.83
N GLY A 97 10.69 14.05 -8.98
CA GLY A 97 10.88 15.41 -8.51
C GLY A 97 11.02 15.45 -6.98
N LEU A 98 11.59 16.56 -6.48
CA LEU A 98 11.71 16.75 -5.03
C LEU A 98 10.34 16.69 -4.36
N TRP A 99 9.35 17.38 -4.91
CA TRP A 99 7.98 17.40 -4.38
C TRP A 99 7.30 16.04 -4.49
N ASP A 100 7.55 15.31 -5.58
CA ASP A 100 7.02 13.96 -5.74
C ASP A 100 7.54 13.03 -4.66
N THR A 101 8.86 13.07 -4.41
CA THR A 101 9.49 12.28 -3.34
C THR A 101 8.91 12.62 -1.97
N VAL A 102 8.65 13.91 -1.69
CA VAL A 102 8.01 14.34 -0.45
C VAL A 102 6.59 13.75 -0.33
N PHE A 103 5.78 13.80 -1.38
CA PHE A 103 4.41 13.27 -1.34
C PHE A 103 4.36 11.75 -1.26
N LEU A 104 5.26 11.04 -1.95
CA LEU A 104 5.39 9.59 -1.84
C LEU A 104 5.81 9.17 -0.42
N THR A 105 6.78 9.88 0.17
CA THR A 105 7.22 9.63 1.55
C THR A 105 6.10 9.93 2.54
N TYR A 106 5.41 11.06 2.38
CA TYR A 106 4.26 11.44 3.20
C TYR A 106 3.18 10.35 3.18
N PHE A 107 2.83 9.83 1.99
CA PHE A 107 1.86 8.74 1.84
C PHE A 107 2.25 7.51 2.67
N VAL A 108 3.52 7.06 2.59
CA VAL A 108 4.00 5.91 3.36
C VAL A 108 3.93 6.19 4.87
N CYS A 109 4.35 7.39 5.32
CA CYS A 109 4.27 7.78 6.73
C CYS A 109 2.83 7.82 7.26
N CYS A 110 1.87 8.30 6.43
CA CYS A 110 0.45 8.26 6.77
C CYS A 110 -0.06 6.82 6.94
N GLY A 111 0.34 5.90 6.05
CA GLY A 111 0.02 4.48 6.15
C GLY A 111 0.52 3.87 7.45
N ILE A 112 1.79 4.09 7.80
CA ILE A 112 2.39 3.63 9.06
C ILE A 112 1.63 4.19 10.26
N SER A 113 1.37 5.51 10.28
CA SER A 113 0.64 6.16 11.38
C SER A 113 -0.76 5.60 11.56
N ARG A 114 -1.46 5.33 10.45
CA ARG A 114 -2.79 4.73 10.45
C ARG A 114 -2.78 3.32 11.06
N LEU A 115 -1.85 2.45 10.61
CA LEU A 115 -1.76 1.08 11.11
C LEU A 115 -1.40 1.05 12.60
N ALA A 116 -0.45 1.88 13.02
CA ALA A 116 -0.09 2.01 14.43
C ALA A 116 -1.29 2.42 15.28
N ARG A 117 -2.06 3.44 14.85
CA ARG A 117 -3.28 3.88 15.55
C ARG A 117 -4.33 2.77 15.61
N PHE A 118 -4.53 2.05 14.49
CA PHE A 118 -5.49 0.95 14.43
C PHE A 118 -5.14 -0.17 15.44
N ASN A 119 -3.87 -0.56 15.53
CA ASN A 119 -3.42 -1.62 16.44
C ASN A 119 -3.64 -1.23 17.92
N VAL A 120 -3.28 0.01 18.28
CA VAL A 120 -3.52 0.52 19.65
C VAL A 120 -5.00 0.57 19.99
N THR A 121 -5.83 1.07 19.07
CA THR A 121 -7.28 1.18 19.27
C THR A 121 -7.94 -0.21 19.38
N ALA A 122 -7.52 -1.15 18.52
CA ALA A 122 -8.02 -2.53 18.56
C ALA A 122 -7.68 -3.25 19.87
N GLU A 123 -6.49 -3.00 20.43
CA GLU A 123 -6.06 -3.57 21.71
C GLU A 123 -6.87 -2.97 22.89
N THR A 124 -7.09 -1.66 22.88
CA THR A 124 -7.90 -0.97 23.89
C THR A 124 -9.35 -1.47 23.90
N LEU A 125 -9.93 -1.70 22.72
CA LEU A 125 -11.32 -2.17 22.59
C LEU A 125 -11.50 -3.64 22.95
N LYS A 126 -10.47 -4.48 22.82
CA LYS A 126 -10.49 -5.87 23.33
C LYS A 126 -10.56 -5.90 24.86
N ASN A 127 -10.02 -4.91 25.54
CA ASN A 127 -10.03 -4.79 27.00
C ASN A 127 -11.34 -4.22 27.55
N VAL A 128 -12.18 -3.58 26.73
CA VAL A 128 -13.49 -3.04 27.10
C VAL A 128 -14.58 -3.93 26.50
N ALA A 129 -15.06 -4.89 27.27
CA ALA A 129 -15.92 -6.02 26.86
C ALA A 129 -17.35 -5.67 26.38
N THR A 130 -17.67 -4.46 25.89
CA THR A 130 -19.06 -4.09 25.61
C THR A 130 -19.29 -3.16 24.40
N GLY A 131 -18.32 -2.86 23.54
CA GLY A 131 -18.52 -1.93 22.43
C GLY A 131 -18.27 -2.53 21.05
N LYS A 132 -19.31 -2.94 20.30
CA LYS A 132 -19.17 -3.17 18.86
C LYS A 132 -18.77 -1.86 18.20
N VAL A 133 -17.51 -1.76 17.74
CA VAL A 133 -17.05 -0.65 16.92
C VAL A 133 -17.83 -0.66 15.61
N LYS A 134 -18.70 0.34 15.42
CA LYS A 134 -19.57 0.45 14.24
C LYS A 134 -18.87 1.11 13.05
N TYR A 135 -17.75 1.80 13.25
CA TYR A 135 -17.08 2.61 12.24
C TYR A 135 -15.58 2.49 12.36
N PHE A 136 -14.89 2.49 11.23
CA PHE A 136 -13.44 2.68 11.15
C PHE A 136 -13.15 4.15 10.87
N GLU A 137 -12.09 4.70 11.46
CA GLU A 137 -11.61 6.04 11.15
C GLU A 137 -10.56 5.96 10.03
N GLY A 138 -10.77 6.77 8.98
CA GLY A 138 -9.89 6.86 7.83
C GLY A 138 -10.01 5.71 6.83
N LEU A 139 -9.46 5.91 5.63
CA LEU A 139 -9.42 4.90 4.57
C LEU A 139 -8.46 3.75 4.92
N PRO A 140 -8.83 2.48 4.62
CA PRO A 140 -7.93 1.34 4.77
C PRO A 140 -6.70 1.48 3.86
N ILE A 141 -5.52 0.98 4.30
CA ILE A 141 -4.29 1.05 3.52
C ILE A 141 -4.39 0.29 2.17
N PRO A 142 -5.08 -0.87 2.06
CA PRO A 142 -5.26 -1.54 0.79
C PRO A 142 -6.00 -0.73 -0.29
N THR A 143 -6.62 0.40 0.06
CA THR A 143 -7.21 1.30 -0.97
C THR A 143 -6.16 1.92 -1.90
N SER A 144 -4.86 1.87 -1.54
CA SER A 144 -3.76 2.23 -2.44
C SER A 144 -3.74 1.42 -3.74
N ILE A 145 -4.43 0.28 -3.77
CA ILE A 145 -4.59 -0.53 -4.99
C ILE A 145 -5.23 0.28 -6.13
N PHE A 146 -6.11 1.25 -5.81
CA PHE A 146 -6.68 2.13 -6.81
C PHE A 146 -5.61 3.02 -7.48
N LEU A 147 -4.59 3.47 -6.73
CA LEU A 147 -3.46 4.20 -7.28
C LEU A 147 -2.66 3.32 -8.25
N VAL A 148 -2.42 2.06 -7.87
CA VAL A 148 -1.74 1.08 -8.73
C VAL A 148 -2.54 0.83 -10.00
N MET A 149 -3.86 0.67 -9.90
CA MET A 149 -4.74 0.47 -11.07
C MET A 149 -4.73 1.70 -12.01
N ILE A 150 -4.79 2.90 -11.47
CA ILE A 150 -4.70 4.13 -12.26
C ILE A 150 -3.33 4.20 -12.96
N MET A 151 -2.24 3.92 -12.24
CA MET A 151 -0.91 3.89 -12.84
C MET A 151 -0.79 2.84 -13.95
N ALA A 152 -1.34 1.64 -13.75
CA ALA A 152 -1.37 0.59 -14.76
C ALA A 152 -2.17 1.00 -16.00
N LEU A 153 -3.33 1.64 -15.81
CA LEU A 153 -4.17 2.15 -16.90
C LEU A 153 -3.45 3.23 -17.69
N LEU A 154 -2.82 4.21 -17.02
CA LEU A 154 -2.05 5.27 -17.67
C LEU A 154 -0.86 4.71 -18.45
N PHE A 155 -0.21 3.70 -17.90
CA PHE A 155 0.87 3.02 -18.59
C PHE A 155 0.37 2.26 -19.83
N TRP A 156 -0.75 1.55 -19.71
CA TRP A 156 -1.36 0.82 -20.84
C TRP A 156 -1.83 1.75 -21.95
N LEU A 157 -2.32 2.95 -21.61
CA LEU A 157 -2.72 3.99 -22.57
C LEU A 157 -1.52 4.78 -23.15
N ASP A 158 -0.29 4.39 -22.81
CA ASP A 158 0.94 5.04 -23.24
C ASP A 158 1.04 6.54 -22.85
N LEU A 159 0.35 6.91 -21.76
CA LEU A 159 0.34 8.28 -21.24
C LEU A 159 1.51 8.56 -20.28
N THR A 160 2.34 7.56 -20.02
CA THR A 160 3.51 7.68 -19.12
C THR A 160 4.79 8.12 -19.87
N GLY A 161 4.71 8.32 -21.21
CA GLY A 161 5.85 8.65 -22.06
C GLY A 161 6.88 7.51 -22.19
N HIS A 162 7.31 7.19 -23.38
CA HIS A 162 8.24 6.09 -23.69
C HIS A 162 9.63 6.23 -23.04
N ALA A 163 9.95 7.37 -22.47
CA ALA A 163 11.23 7.62 -21.81
C ALA A 163 11.15 7.66 -20.28
N GLY A 164 10.03 7.22 -19.68
CA GLY A 164 9.88 7.21 -18.22
C GLY A 164 9.90 8.59 -17.56
N HIS A 165 9.65 9.66 -18.31
CA HIS A 165 9.92 11.02 -17.83
C HIS A 165 8.71 11.94 -17.77
N VAL A 166 7.55 11.56 -18.30
CA VAL A 166 6.40 12.45 -18.30
C VAL A 166 5.15 11.70 -17.85
N PHE A 167 4.95 11.65 -16.55
CA PHE A 167 3.70 11.24 -15.96
C PHE A 167 2.67 12.34 -16.18
N TRP A 168 1.61 12.03 -16.88
CA TRP A 168 0.41 12.81 -17.15
C TRP A 168 0.56 14.33 -16.93
N GLY A 169 0.70 15.07 -18.03
CA GLY A 169 0.70 16.55 -18.04
C GLY A 169 2.05 17.23 -17.94
N GLY A 170 3.16 16.50 -17.93
CA GLY A 170 4.50 17.08 -17.87
C GLY A 170 4.95 17.48 -16.45
N GLY A 171 6.25 17.62 -16.28
CA GLY A 171 6.82 18.17 -15.05
C GLY A 171 6.65 19.68 -15.01
N TYR A 172 6.08 20.19 -13.94
CA TYR A 172 6.04 21.62 -13.64
C TYR A 172 7.22 21.97 -12.72
N LYS A 173 7.81 23.14 -12.91
CA LYS A 173 8.83 23.65 -11.99
C LYS A 173 8.17 24.49 -10.91
N VAL A 174 8.11 23.95 -9.68
CA VAL A 174 7.65 24.67 -8.51
C VAL A 174 8.88 25.00 -7.65
N ILE A 175 9.17 26.28 -7.47
CA ILE A 175 10.34 26.78 -6.72
C ILE A 175 11.65 26.19 -7.30
N GLY A 176 11.76 26.12 -8.65
CA GLY A 176 12.94 25.61 -9.35
C GLY A 176 13.15 24.07 -9.25
N ARG A 177 12.18 23.33 -8.75
CA ARG A 177 12.21 21.87 -8.60
C ARG A 177 11.06 21.21 -9.37
N ASP A 178 11.33 20.05 -9.94
CA ASP A 178 10.34 19.30 -10.70
C ASP A 178 9.22 18.79 -9.80
N PHE A 179 7.99 18.90 -10.29
CA PHE A 179 6.76 18.48 -9.65
C PHE A 179 5.82 17.88 -10.70
N HIS A 180 5.26 16.73 -10.40
CA HIS A 180 4.28 16.06 -11.25
C HIS A 180 2.91 16.04 -10.52
N PRO A 181 1.85 16.60 -11.12
CA PRO A 181 0.53 16.70 -10.47
C PRO A 181 -0.03 15.36 -9.96
N PHE A 182 0.34 14.26 -10.61
CA PHE A 182 -0.09 12.93 -10.19
C PHE A 182 0.35 12.58 -8.77
N SER A 183 1.49 13.08 -8.30
CA SER A 183 1.98 12.84 -6.93
C SER A 183 1.03 13.37 -5.86
N LEU A 184 0.18 14.35 -6.18
CA LEU A 184 -0.88 14.83 -5.30
C LEU A 184 -1.90 13.75 -4.95
N LEU A 185 -2.15 12.77 -5.83
CA LEU A 185 -3.05 11.65 -5.52
C LEU A 185 -2.52 10.80 -4.36
N PHE A 186 -1.21 10.64 -4.27
CA PHE A 186 -0.58 9.99 -3.12
C PHE A 186 -0.74 10.82 -1.84
N ALA A 187 -0.56 12.14 -1.92
CA ALA A 187 -0.75 13.04 -0.79
C ALA A 187 -2.22 13.03 -0.31
N VAL A 188 -3.19 13.08 -1.23
CA VAL A 188 -4.62 13.00 -0.92
C VAL A 188 -4.95 11.64 -0.30
N SER A 189 -4.49 10.53 -0.90
CA SER A 189 -4.69 9.18 -0.36
C SER A 189 -4.13 9.05 1.06
N GLY A 190 -2.90 9.51 1.29
CA GLY A 190 -2.29 9.52 2.62
C GLY A 190 -3.09 10.35 3.63
N SER A 191 -3.54 11.54 3.24
CA SER A 191 -4.37 12.40 4.10
C SER A 191 -5.70 11.75 4.45
N LEU A 192 -6.33 11.04 3.50
CA LEU A 192 -7.56 10.30 3.74
C LEU A 192 -7.35 9.11 4.70
N MET A 193 -6.18 8.48 4.67
CA MET A 193 -5.82 7.39 5.61
C MET A 193 -5.76 7.87 7.06
N ILE A 194 -5.24 9.07 7.32
CA ILE A 194 -5.13 9.64 8.67
C ILE A 194 -6.35 10.49 9.08
N SER A 195 -7.32 10.66 8.17
CA SER A 195 -8.53 11.43 8.45
C SER A 195 -9.39 10.76 9.52
N THR A 196 -10.26 11.55 10.15
CA THR A 196 -11.27 11.09 11.12
C THR A 196 -12.60 10.71 10.46
N ILE A 197 -12.63 10.57 9.13
CA ILE A 197 -13.84 10.20 8.38
C ILE A 197 -14.26 8.79 8.82
N LYS A 198 -15.51 8.69 9.26
CA LYS A 198 -16.09 7.42 9.71
C LYS A 198 -16.52 6.60 8.50
N VAL A 199 -15.82 5.51 8.24
CA VAL A 199 -16.14 4.55 7.18
C VAL A 199 -16.98 3.42 7.78
N PRO A 200 -18.21 3.17 7.28
CA PRO A 200 -19.03 2.07 7.77
C PRO A 200 -18.34 0.73 7.51
N LYS A 201 -18.45 -0.20 8.45
CA LYS A 201 -17.96 -1.56 8.30
C LYS A 201 -18.91 -2.32 7.38
N TRP A 202 -18.39 -2.82 6.26
CA TRP A 202 -19.08 -3.74 5.34
C TRP A 202 -19.00 -5.17 5.85
#